data_2674598b8e849c8279e79ee9e19695d9
#
_entry.id   2674598b8e849c8279e79ee9e19695d9
#
_cell.length_a   1.000
_cell.length_b   1.000
_cell.length_c   1.000
_cell.angle_alpha   90.00
_cell.angle_beta   90.00
_cell.angle_gamma   90.00
#
_symmetry.space_group_name_H-M   'P 1'
#
loop_
_entity.id
_entity.type
_entity.pdbx_description
1 polymer ?
#
loop_
_entity_poly.entity_id
_entity_poly.type
_entity_poly.pdbx_seq_one_letter_code
_entity_poly.pdbx_strand_id
1 'polypeptide(L)'
;YWREPASGLEHFLISSGYDDNRDTINPYLRAQALTTLYARRQCLAALPADKRAALDYRVNTEPTYLSPRYISAHIHEQPPCGYGGHYGITYDIEQARGLELEDLLWIGDGAPHLLADDAPADQTLRETRAAWLLDALQTAASQSMRRYPYRAQDYQYPYFYLTPRGLYIGPLLPPSKAIHTHPEDTILPYDLIRKHPGILGADAIP
;
A
#
# COMPACT_ATOMS: atom_id res chain seq x y z
N TYR A 1 -8.92 16.98 5.84
CA TYR A 1 -8.54 15.97 6.83
C TYR A 1 -9.67 15.80 7.84
N TRP A 2 -9.88 14.56 8.26
CA TRP A 2 -10.74 14.21 9.38
C TRP A 2 -9.87 13.79 10.57
N ARG A 3 -10.13 14.37 11.74
CA ARG A 3 -9.47 14.00 12.99
C ARG A 3 -10.39 13.14 13.82
N GLU A 4 -9.95 11.95 14.17
CA GLU A 4 -10.69 11.07 15.07
C GLU A 4 -10.64 11.64 16.50
N PRO A 5 -11.82 11.92 17.13
CA PRO A 5 -11.87 12.70 18.38
C PRO A 5 -11.16 12.04 19.58
N ALA A 6 -11.19 10.71 19.68
CA ALA A 6 -10.64 10.00 20.84
C ALA A 6 -9.13 9.81 20.77
N SER A 7 -8.56 9.65 19.57
CA SER A 7 -7.13 9.36 19.35
C SER A 7 -6.35 10.57 18.86
N GLY A 8 -7.02 11.56 18.27
CA GLY A 8 -6.39 12.69 17.60
C GLY A 8 -5.70 12.34 16.28
N LEU A 9 -5.82 11.11 15.79
CA LEU A 9 -5.25 10.70 14.50
C LEU A 9 -5.96 11.40 13.35
N GLU A 10 -5.18 11.88 12.41
CA GLU A 10 -5.67 12.58 11.21
C GLU A 10 -5.63 11.67 9.99
N HIS A 11 -6.74 11.68 9.25
CA HIS A 11 -6.87 10.97 7.98
C HIS A 11 -7.40 11.93 6.92
N PHE A 12 -7.02 11.74 5.66
CA PHE A 12 -7.60 12.55 4.62
C PHE A 12 -8.99 12.02 4.22
N LEU A 13 -9.87 12.94 3.85
CA LEU A 13 -11.16 12.67 3.22
C LEU A 13 -11.31 13.60 2.03
N ILE A 14 -12.13 13.18 1.08
CA ILE A 14 -12.46 14.00 -0.07
C ILE A 14 -13.56 14.99 0.30
N SER A 15 -13.29 16.29 0.14
CA SER A 15 -14.23 17.37 0.41
C SER A 15 -14.88 17.97 -0.84
N SER A 16 -14.19 17.90 -1.99
CA SER A 16 -14.66 18.46 -3.26
C SER A 16 -14.02 17.75 -4.45
N GLY A 17 -14.56 17.96 -5.64
CA GLY A 17 -14.00 17.44 -6.89
C GLY A 17 -14.44 16.03 -7.27
N TYR A 18 -15.22 15.36 -6.42
CA TYR A 18 -15.75 14.00 -6.63
C TYR A 18 -17.19 13.90 -6.11
N ASP A 19 -17.99 14.93 -6.39
CA ASP A 19 -19.29 15.10 -5.73
C ASP A 19 -20.25 13.91 -5.94
N ASP A 20 -20.26 13.31 -7.13
CA ASP A 20 -21.11 12.15 -7.45
C ASP A 20 -20.63 10.84 -6.76
N ASN A 21 -19.36 10.75 -6.35
CA ASN A 21 -18.75 9.54 -5.80
C ASN A 21 -18.29 9.68 -4.34
N ARG A 22 -18.44 10.85 -3.75
CA ARG A 22 -17.98 11.13 -2.39
C ARG A 22 -18.59 10.19 -1.34
N ASP A 23 -19.84 9.79 -1.55
CA ASP A 23 -20.56 8.90 -0.65
C ASP A 23 -20.08 7.45 -0.70
N THR A 24 -19.31 7.08 -1.70
CA THR A 24 -18.64 5.76 -1.78
C THR A 24 -17.16 5.86 -1.36
N ILE A 25 -16.48 6.91 -1.75
CA ILE A 25 -15.04 7.13 -1.46
C ILE A 25 -14.80 7.33 0.04
N ASN A 26 -15.52 8.25 0.67
CA ASN A 26 -15.26 8.60 2.08
C ASN A 26 -15.56 7.46 3.07
N PRO A 27 -16.60 6.63 2.92
CA PRO A 27 -16.74 5.42 3.72
C PRO A 27 -15.55 4.46 3.59
N TYR A 28 -15.01 4.25 2.38
CA TYR A 28 -13.81 3.44 2.18
C TYR A 28 -12.59 4.03 2.92
N LEU A 29 -12.32 5.32 2.76
CA LEU A 29 -11.22 6.00 3.45
C LEU A 29 -11.37 5.94 4.97
N ARG A 30 -12.59 6.07 5.49
CA ARG A 30 -12.87 5.89 6.93
C ARG A 30 -12.65 4.46 7.39
N ALA A 31 -13.00 3.46 6.59
CA ALA A 31 -12.74 2.07 6.92
C ALA A 31 -11.23 1.79 7.06
N GLN A 32 -10.41 2.35 6.16
CA GLN A 32 -8.95 2.29 6.28
C GLN A 32 -8.45 2.98 7.55
N ALA A 33 -8.99 4.15 7.88
CA ALA A 33 -8.68 4.84 9.13
C ALA A 33 -9.05 4.01 10.37
N LEU A 34 -10.18 3.31 10.37
CA LEU A 34 -10.58 2.42 11.47
C LEU A 34 -9.65 1.22 11.63
N THR A 35 -9.09 0.69 10.54
CA THR A 35 -8.07 -0.36 10.59
C THR A 35 -6.81 0.13 11.31
N THR A 36 -6.35 1.33 11.00
CA THR A 36 -5.23 1.99 11.70
C THR A 36 -5.52 2.20 13.20
N LEU A 37 -6.74 2.65 13.53
CA LEU A 37 -7.16 2.81 14.93
C LEU A 37 -7.20 1.47 15.69
N TYR A 38 -7.62 0.41 15.03
CA TYR A 38 -7.61 -0.92 15.62
C TYR A 38 -6.18 -1.40 15.89
N ALA A 39 -5.27 -1.26 14.93
CA ALA A 39 -3.85 -1.58 15.09
C ALA A 39 -3.23 -0.79 16.27
N ARG A 40 -3.55 0.51 16.38
CA ARG A 40 -3.15 1.34 17.53
C ARG A 40 -3.66 0.77 18.86
N ARG A 41 -4.91 0.38 18.94
CA ARG A 41 -5.48 -0.21 20.17
C ARG A 41 -4.78 -1.50 20.58
N GLN A 42 -4.51 -2.37 19.62
CA GLN A 42 -3.76 -3.62 19.87
C GLN A 42 -2.35 -3.32 20.37
N CYS A 43 -1.67 -2.38 19.74
CA CYS A 43 -0.36 -1.92 20.16
C CYS A 43 -0.38 -1.42 21.62
N LEU A 44 -1.28 -0.50 21.94
CA LEU A 44 -1.39 0.06 23.29
C LEU A 44 -1.75 -1.00 24.34
N ALA A 45 -2.60 -1.97 23.99
CA ALA A 45 -2.99 -3.04 24.90
C ALA A 45 -1.81 -3.97 25.27
N ALA A 46 -0.87 -4.14 24.35
CA ALA A 46 0.31 -4.98 24.55
C ALA A 46 1.41 -4.32 25.42
N LEU A 47 1.30 -3.03 25.71
CA LEU A 47 2.32 -2.29 26.45
C LEU A 47 2.02 -2.13 27.94
N PRO A 48 3.05 -2.11 28.81
CA PRO A 48 2.93 -1.73 30.21
C PRO A 48 2.31 -0.32 30.39
N ALA A 49 1.56 -0.10 31.45
CA ALA A 49 0.79 1.14 31.68
C ALA A 49 1.69 2.40 31.71
N ASP A 50 2.87 2.31 32.28
CA ASP A 50 3.87 3.37 32.38
C ASP A 50 4.41 3.77 30.98
N LYS A 51 4.47 2.84 30.06
CA LYS A 51 4.91 3.10 28.67
C LYS A 51 3.80 3.64 27.78
N ARG A 52 2.52 3.38 28.10
CA ARG A 52 1.38 3.86 27.29
C ARG A 52 1.28 5.38 27.26
N ALA A 53 1.57 6.03 28.39
CA ALA A 53 1.43 7.49 28.54
C ALA A 53 2.53 8.29 27.79
N ALA A 54 3.67 7.66 27.50
CA ALA A 54 4.80 8.28 26.81
C ALA A 54 4.78 8.10 25.29
N LEU A 55 3.70 7.52 24.77
CA LEU A 55 3.64 7.01 23.41
C LEU A 55 3.15 8.03 22.41
N ASP A 56 4.05 8.41 21.49
CA ASP A 56 3.76 9.25 20.34
C ASP A 56 3.42 8.32 19.13
N TYR A 57 2.17 7.83 19.07
CA TYR A 57 1.68 7.10 17.92
C TYR A 57 1.24 8.09 16.84
N ARG A 58 1.97 8.14 15.75
CA ARG A 58 1.70 9.02 14.62
C ARG A 58 1.31 8.23 13.39
N VAL A 59 0.33 8.76 12.68
CA VAL A 59 -0.05 8.31 11.34
C VAL A 59 0.01 9.51 10.42
N ASN A 60 0.75 9.39 9.36
CA ASN A 60 0.75 10.35 8.27
C ASN A 60 0.09 9.70 7.04
N THR A 61 -0.95 10.33 6.52
CA THR A 61 -1.63 9.90 5.30
C THR A 61 -1.45 10.95 4.23
N GLU A 62 -0.76 10.60 3.16
CA GLU A 62 -0.41 11.51 2.07
C GLU A 62 -1.06 11.06 0.77
N PRO A 63 -1.95 11.87 0.15
CA PRO A 63 -2.44 11.61 -1.19
C PRO A 63 -1.28 11.62 -2.19
N THR A 64 -1.14 10.54 -2.97
CA THR A 64 -0.05 10.36 -3.94
C THR A 64 -0.49 10.47 -5.39
N TYR A 65 -1.78 10.16 -5.65
CA TYR A 65 -2.38 10.24 -6.97
C TYR A 65 -3.87 10.53 -6.90
N LEU A 66 -4.31 11.56 -7.60
CA LEU A 66 -5.71 11.95 -7.70
C LEU A 66 -6.08 12.13 -9.18
N SER A 67 -7.07 11.38 -9.64
CA SER A 67 -7.58 11.46 -11.02
C SER A 67 -9.08 11.22 -11.04
N PRO A 68 -9.78 11.43 -12.17
CA PRO A 68 -11.22 11.10 -12.27
C PRO A 68 -11.54 9.63 -11.95
N ARG A 69 -10.59 8.72 -12.15
CA ARG A 69 -10.77 7.29 -11.91
C ARG A 69 -10.17 6.80 -10.60
N TYR A 70 -9.00 7.31 -10.21
CA TYR A 70 -8.25 6.76 -9.08
C TYR A 70 -7.99 7.78 -7.99
N ILE A 71 -8.12 7.33 -6.75
CA ILE A 71 -7.61 7.99 -5.56
C ILE A 71 -6.59 7.07 -4.94
N SER A 72 -5.36 7.54 -4.78
CA SER A 72 -4.31 6.76 -4.13
C SER A 72 -3.58 7.57 -3.08
N ALA A 73 -3.17 6.88 -2.01
CA ALA A 73 -2.44 7.49 -0.91
C ALA A 73 -1.43 6.52 -0.29
N HIS A 74 -0.40 7.11 0.27
CA HIS A 74 0.56 6.47 1.14
C HIS A 74 0.19 6.73 2.60
N ILE A 75 0.23 5.70 3.42
CA ILE A 75 0.03 5.78 4.86
C ILE A 75 1.32 5.33 5.54
N HIS A 76 1.84 6.19 6.38
CA HIS A 76 3.00 5.90 7.21
C HIS A 76 2.60 5.90 8.68
N GLU A 77 2.71 4.77 9.33
CA GLU A 77 2.51 4.59 10.76
C GLU A 77 3.85 4.53 11.48
N GLN A 78 3.98 5.31 12.53
CA GLN A 78 5.12 5.25 13.47
C GLN A 78 4.65 4.71 14.82
N PRO A 79 4.46 3.42 14.98
CA PRO A 79 4.04 2.86 16.23
C PRO A 79 5.25 2.56 17.11
N PRO A 80 5.11 2.78 18.39
CA PRO A 80 6.10 2.39 19.37
C PRO A 80 6.14 0.88 19.65
N CYS A 81 5.22 0.12 19.07
CA CYS A 81 5.13 -1.33 19.23
C CYS A 81 5.98 -2.11 18.22
N GLY A 82 6.87 -1.45 17.50
CA GLY A 82 7.78 -2.09 16.55
C GLY A 82 7.16 -2.51 15.21
N TYR A 83 5.91 -2.17 14.99
CA TYR A 83 5.20 -2.43 13.72
C TYR A 83 5.03 -1.15 12.91
N GLY A 84 6.11 -0.31 12.87
CA GLY A 84 6.15 0.82 11.96
C GLY A 84 5.89 0.31 10.55
N GLY A 85 4.81 0.77 9.94
CA GLY A 85 4.36 0.26 8.67
C GLY A 85 4.18 1.35 7.65
N HIS A 86 4.48 0.99 6.42
CA HIS A 86 4.09 1.74 5.25
C HIS A 86 3.01 0.93 4.55
N TYR A 87 1.93 1.60 4.19
CA TYR A 87 0.80 1.01 3.47
C TYR A 87 0.47 1.88 2.27
N GLY A 88 -0.03 1.25 1.23
CA GLY A 88 -0.66 1.94 0.13
C GLY A 88 -2.15 1.69 0.13
N ILE A 89 -2.92 2.66 -0.22
CA ILE A 89 -4.33 2.50 -0.58
C ILE A 89 -4.54 3.04 -1.99
N THR A 90 -5.27 2.30 -2.79
CA THR A 90 -5.71 2.74 -4.12
C THR A 90 -7.18 2.39 -4.26
N TYR A 91 -8.01 3.37 -4.58
CA TYR A 91 -9.44 3.21 -4.79
C TYR A 91 -9.78 3.51 -6.25
N ASP A 92 -10.48 2.58 -6.91
CA ASP A 92 -11.05 2.77 -8.24
C ASP A 92 -12.48 3.32 -8.10
N ILE A 93 -12.69 4.53 -8.59
CA ILE A 93 -13.96 5.24 -8.50
C ILE A 93 -15.02 4.56 -9.40
N GLU A 94 -14.61 4.06 -10.57
CA GLU A 94 -15.51 3.38 -11.52
C GLU A 94 -15.99 2.03 -10.97
N GLN A 95 -15.10 1.29 -10.30
CA GLN A 95 -15.42 0.00 -9.67
C GLN A 95 -16.01 0.16 -8.26
N ALA A 96 -15.98 1.36 -7.69
CA ALA A 96 -16.39 1.69 -6.32
C ALA A 96 -15.76 0.78 -5.26
N ARG A 97 -14.46 0.44 -5.39
CA ARG A 97 -13.73 -0.44 -4.47
C ARG A 97 -12.24 -0.10 -4.37
N GLY A 98 -11.62 -0.60 -3.30
CA GLY A 98 -10.17 -0.67 -3.22
C GLY A 98 -9.59 -1.66 -4.23
N LEU A 99 -8.37 -1.38 -4.66
CA LEU A 99 -7.64 -2.25 -5.59
C LEU A 99 -6.59 -3.06 -4.84
N GLU A 100 -6.45 -4.31 -5.28
CA GLU A 100 -5.31 -5.17 -5.00
C GLU A 100 -4.25 -5.03 -6.10
N LEU A 101 -3.04 -5.52 -5.85
CA LEU A 101 -1.96 -5.42 -6.85
C LEU A 101 -2.30 -6.16 -8.14
N GLU A 102 -3.00 -7.29 -8.03
CA GLU A 102 -3.45 -8.13 -9.14
C GLU A 102 -4.45 -7.44 -10.05
N ASP A 103 -5.11 -6.41 -9.57
CA ASP A 103 -6.00 -5.58 -10.41
C ASP A 103 -5.22 -4.82 -11.49
N LEU A 104 -4.00 -4.40 -11.18
CA LEU A 104 -3.15 -3.57 -12.03
C LEU A 104 -2.01 -4.34 -12.69
N LEU A 105 -1.42 -5.31 -11.99
CA LEU A 105 -0.21 -6.03 -12.41
C LEU A 105 -0.40 -7.53 -12.28
N TRP A 106 -0.19 -8.26 -13.39
CA TRP A 106 -0.20 -9.72 -13.39
C TRP A 106 1.13 -10.30 -13.88
N ILE A 107 1.74 -11.14 -13.04
CA ILE A 107 2.95 -11.89 -13.36
C ILE A 107 2.66 -13.36 -13.09
N GLY A 108 2.31 -14.08 -14.12
CA GLY A 108 1.98 -15.49 -14.06
C GLY A 108 1.38 -16.00 -15.36
N ASP A 109 1.26 -17.31 -15.47
CA ASP A 109 0.57 -17.96 -16.58
C ASP A 109 -0.95 -17.91 -16.33
N GLY A 110 -1.71 -17.84 -17.43
CA GLY A 110 -3.17 -17.83 -17.38
C GLY A 110 -3.81 -16.46 -17.18
N ALA A 111 -5.11 -16.46 -16.91
CA ALA A 111 -5.89 -15.24 -16.72
C ALA A 111 -5.63 -14.62 -15.34
N PRO A 112 -5.52 -13.27 -15.26
CA PRO A 112 -5.39 -12.58 -13.98
C PRO A 112 -6.57 -12.86 -13.04
N HIS A 113 -6.26 -13.07 -11.75
CA HIS A 113 -7.23 -13.25 -10.67
C HIS A 113 -6.64 -12.75 -9.34
N LEU A 114 -7.47 -12.55 -8.33
CA LEU A 114 -7.00 -12.21 -6.98
C LEU A 114 -6.37 -13.44 -6.32
N LEU A 115 -5.18 -13.28 -5.75
CA LEU A 115 -4.44 -14.37 -5.12
C LEU A 115 -4.98 -14.67 -3.72
N ALA A 116 -5.45 -15.89 -3.49
CA ALA A 116 -5.91 -16.35 -2.19
C ALA A 116 -4.72 -16.80 -1.30
N ASP A 117 -4.80 -16.50 0.01
CA ASP A 117 -3.70 -16.81 0.93
C ASP A 117 -3.53 -18.30 1.22
N ASP A 118 -4.61 -19.07 1.13
CA ASP A 118 -4.69 -20.49 1.46
C ASP A 118 -4.55 -21.42 0.24
N ALA A 119 -4.41 -20.88 -0.99
CA ALA A 119 -4.27 -21.64 -2.20
C ALA A 119 -2.79 -21.88 -2.55
N PRO A 120 -2.31 -23.14 -2.58
CA PRO A 120 -0.89 -23.43 -2.90
C PRO A 120 -0.44 -22.95 -4.30
N ALA A 121 -1.34 -22.98 -5.28
CA ALA A 121 -1.05 -22.45 -6.62
C ALA A 121 -0.81 -20.94 -6.60
N ASP A 122 -1.60 -20.21 -5.83
CA ASP A 122 -1.47 -18.76 -5.68
C ASP A 122 -0.22 -18.39 -4.88
N GLN A 123 0.20 -19.21 -3.94
CA GLN A 123 1.47 -19.04 -3.25
C GLN A 123 2.65 -19.10 -4.24
N THR A 124 2.66 -20.04 -5.18
CA THR A 124 3.68 -20.13 -6.23
C THR A 124 3.66 -18.92 -7.16
N LEU A 125 2.46 -18.43 -7.53
CA LEU A 125 2.32 -17.21 -8.33
C LEU A 125 2.83 -15.98 -7.56
N ARG A 126 2.56 -15.89 -6.27
CA ARG A 126 3.04 -14.82 -5.40
C ARG A 126 4.56 -14.81 -5.30
N GLU A 127 5.20 -15.98 -5.20
CA GLU A 127 6.65 -16.11 -5.20
C GLU A 127 7.27 -15.72 -6.55
N THR A 128 6.65 -16.15 -7.66
CA THR A 128 7.05 -15.77 -9.02
C THR A 128 6.95 -14.26 -9.24
N ARG A 129 5.83 -13.65 -8.83
CA ARG A 129 5.65 -12.19 -8.87
C ARG A 129 6.68 -11.47 -8.02
N ALA A 130 6.96 -11.95 -6.82
CA ALA A 130 7.94 -11.36 -5.92
C ALA A 130 9.36 -11.36 -6.50
N ALA A 131 9.78 -12.44 -7.15
CA ALA A 131 11.05 -12.51 -7.84
C ALA A 131 11.13 -11.53 -9.02
N TRP A 132 10.07 -11.46 -9.83
CA TRP A 132 9.96 -10.52 -10.93
C TRP A 132 9.98 -9.06 -10.45
N LEU A 133 9.23 -8.74 -9.37
CA LEU A 133 9.21 -7.40 -8.79
C LEU A 133 10.61 -6.97 -8.34
N LEU A 134 11.35 -7.84 -7.66
CA LEU A 134 12.71 -7.53 -7.23
C LEU A 134 13.62 -7.20 -8.42
N ASP A 135 13.60 -8.01 -9.48
CA ASP A 135 14.40 -7.81 -10.69
C ASP A 135 14.01 -6.51 -11.41
N ALA A 136 12.71 -6.28 -11.62
CA ALA A 136 12.19 -5.09 -12.27
C ALA A 136 12.55 -3.80 -11.49
N LEU A 137 12.42 -3.83 -10.16
CA LEU A 137 12.77 -2.70 -9.30
C LEU A 137 14.26 -2.43 -9.25
N GLN A 138 15.11 -3.47 -9.23
CA GLN A 138 16.56 -3.32 -9.32
C GLN A 138 17.01 -2.72 -10.64
N THR A 139 16.27 -2.99 -11.72
CA THR A 139 16.51 -2.45 -13.06
C THR A 139 16.00 -1.00 -13.18
N ALA A 140 14.81 -0.71 -12.68
CA ALA A 140 14.16 0.59 -12.82
C ALA A 140 14.61 1.61 -11.76
N ALA A 141 14.88 1.14 -10.55
CA ALA A 141 15.24 2.01 -9.44
C ALA A 141 16.74 2.31 -9.40
N SER A 142 17.01 3.55 -9.15
CA SER A 142 18.35 4.07 -8.93
C SER A 142 19.00 3.52 -7.64
N GLN A 143 20.08 4.12 -7.20
CA GLN A 143 20.95 3.71 -6.09
C GLN A 143 20.28 3.28 -4.77
N SER A 144 19.02 3.67 -4.50
CA SER A 144 18.32 3.32 -3.25
C SER A 144 18.12 1.81 -3.06
N MET A 145 17.78 1.08 -4.13
CA MET A 145 17.62 -0.38 -4.09
C MET A 145 18.94 -1.13 -3.87
N ARG A 146 20.08 -0.51 -4.21
CA ARG A 146 21.41 -1.12 -4.06
C ARG A 146 22.00 -1.01 -2.66
N ARG A 147 21.42 -0.15 -1.82
CA ARG A 147 21.91 0.09 -0.45
C ARG A 147 21.48 -0.97 0.55
N TYR A 148 20.41 -1.70 0.25
CA TYR A 148 19.87 -2.73 1.13
C TYR A 148 19.70 -4.05 0.38
N PRO A 149 20.10 -5.19 0.97
CA PRO A 149 19.98 -6.50 0.34
C PRO A 149 18.54 -7.03 0.39
N TYR A 150 17.64 -6.41 -0.38
CA TYR A 150 16.26 -6.90 -0.55
C TYR A 150 16.26 -8.30 -1.15
N ARG A 151 15.31 -9.12 -0.71
CA ARG A 151 15.08 -10.47 -1.20
C ARG A 151 13.69 -10.56 -1.81
N ALA A 152 13.46 -11.51 -2.71
CA ALA A 152 12.16 -11.74 -3.31
C ALA A 152 11.05 -11.91 -2.24
N GLN A 153 11.34 -12.63 -1.15
CA GLN A 153 10.38 -12.82 -0.05
C GLN A 153 9.88 -11.51 0.59
N ASP A 154 10.65 -10.42 0.53
CA ASP A 154 10.24 -9.11 1.05
C ASP A 154 9.14 -8.47 0.18
N TYR A 155 8.94 -8.98 -1.05
CA TYR A 155 7.94 -8.56 -2.03
C TYR A 155 6.81 -9.59 -2.26
N GLN A 156 6.66 -10.59 -1.43
CA GLN A 156 5.53 -11.54 -1.52
C GLN A 156 4.19 -10.85 -1.23
N TYR A 157 4.18 -9.94 -0.25
CA TYR A 157 3.03 -9.12 0.15
C TYR A 157 3.41 -7.63 0.10
N PRO A 158 3.71 -7.09 -1.09
CA PRO A 158 4.13 -5.71 -1.19
C PRO A 158 2.96 -4.78 -0.95
N TYR A 159 3.19 -3.62 -0.36
CA TYR A 159 2.24 -2.54 -0.45
C TYR A 159 2.51 -1.70 -1.70
N PHE A 160 1.48 -1.06 -2.21
CA PHE A 160 1.60 -0.26 -3.41
C PHE A 160 0.70 0.98 -3.35
N TYR A 161 1.04 1.97 -4.14
CA TYR A 161 0.19 3.11 -4.43
C TYR A 161 0.57 3.74 -5.77
N LEU A 162 -0.40 4.43 -6.39
CA LEU A 162 -0.19 5.15 -7.63
C LEU A 162 0.56 6.46 -7.38
N THR A 163 1.40 6.84 -8.33
CA THR A 163 2.07 8.14 -8.40
C THR A 163 1.95 8.69 -9.81
N PRO A 164 2.20 9.99 -10.06
CA PRO A 164 2.22 10.52 -11.43
C PRO A 164 3.26 9.86 -12.36
N ARG A 165 4.27 9.18 -11.81
CA ARG A 165 5.36 8.55 -12.58
C ARG A 165 5.17 7.06 -12.82
N GLY A 166 4.28 6.41 -12.07
CA GLY A 166 4.11 4.97 -12.12
C GLY A 166 3.56 4.40 -10.82
N LEU A 167 3.65 3.09 -10.69
CA LEU A 167 3.23 2.33 -9.52
C LEU A 167 4.38 2.21 -8.53
N TYR A 168 4.26 2.84 -7.37
CA TYR A 168 5.17 2.60 -6.26
C TYR A 168 4.93 1.21 -5.69
N ILE A 169 6.02 0.47 -5.47
CA ILE A 169 5.99 -0.86 -4.84
C ILE A 169 6.95 -0.86 -3.66
N GLY A 170 6.42 -1.05 -2.47
CA GLY A 170 7.20 -1.16 -1.24
C GLY A 170 7.24 -2.57 -0.69
N PRO A 171 8.37 -3.02 -0.13
CA PRO A 171 8.49 -4.32 0.50
C PRO A 171 7.74 -4.35 1.82
N LEU A 172 7.12 -5.48 2.15
CA LEU A 172 6.64 -5.73 3.51
C LEU A 172 7.80 -6.32 4.34
N LEU A 173 8.40 -5.47 5.17
CA LEU A 173 9.54 -5.86 5.99
C LEU A 173 9.11 -6.23 7.41
N PRO A 174 9.77 -7.22 8.05
CA PRO A 174 9.55 -7.47 9.47
C PRO A 174 9.95 -6.24 10.30
N PRO A 175 9.35 -6.03 11.47
CA PRO A 175 9.52 -4.82 12.29
C PRO A 175 10.98 -4.44 12.57
N SER A 176 11.84 -5.44 12.79
CA SER A 176 13.28 -5.23 13.05
C SER A 176 14.04 -4.63 11.86
N LYS A 177 13.47 -4.70 10.65
CA LYS A 177 14.07 -4.17 9.41
C LYS A 177 13.34 -2.92 8.91
N ALA A 178 12.05 -2.78 9.21
CA ALA A 178 11.20 -1.71 8.68
C ALA A 178 11.65 -0.30 9.09
N ILE A 179 12.33 -0.17 10.24
CA ILE A 179 12.79 1.11 10.79
C ILE A 179 13.93 1.72 9.97
N HIS A 180 14.68 0.91 9.23
CA HIS A 180 15.94 1.32 8.61
C HIS A 180 15.93 1.37 7.08
N THR A 181 14.89 0.89 6.43
CA THR A 181 14.92 0.64 4.98
C THR A 181 13.59 0.92 4.33
N HIS A 182 13.50 2.11 3.79
CA HIS A 182 12.39 2.49 2.92
C HIS A 182 12.96 2.98 1.60
N PRO A 183 12.81 2.23 0.50
CA PRO A 183 13.26 2.72 -0.79
C PRO A 183 12.36 3.86 -1.24
N GLU A 184 12.87 5.08 -1.20
CA GLU A 184 12.12 6.30 -1.53
C GLU A 184 11.70 6.39 -3.00
N ASP A 185 12.30 5.57 -3.90
CA ASP A 185 12.15 5.69 -5.36
C ASP A 185 11.84 4.38 -6.09
N THR A 186 11.18 3.40 -5.43
CA THR A 186 10.81 2.14 -6.08
C THR A 186 9.54 2.27 -6.90
N ILE A 187 9.64 2.89 -8.07
CA ILE A 187 8.50 3.13 -8.97
C ILE A 187 8.67 2.30 -10.23
N LEU A 188 7.69 1.46 -10.53
CA LEU A 188 7.55 0.79 -11.81
C LEU A 188 6.82 1.70 -12.80
N PRO A 189 7.44 2.06 -13.94
CA PRO A 189 6.78 2.89 -14.95
C PRO A 189 5.48 2.24 -15.46
N TYR A 190 4.47 3.04 -15.73
CA TYR A 190 3.19 2.56 -16.27
C TYR A 190 3.33 1.78 -17.57
N ASP A 191 4.29 2.15 -18.44
CA ASP A 191 4.56 1.40 -19.66
C ASP A 191 5.05 -0.03 -19.41
N LEU A 192 5.73 -0.29 -18.29
CA LEU A 192 6.09 -1.63 -17.88
C LEU A 192 4.86 -2.39 -17.35
N ILE A 193 4.03 -1.73 -16.54
CA ILE A 193 2.79 -2.32 -16.01
C ILE A 193 1.84 -2.70 -17.16
N ARG A 194 1.67 -1.84 -18.17
CA ARG A 194 0.83 -2.12 -19.36
C ARG A 194 1.26 -3.36 -20.16
N LYS A 195 2.52 -3.80 -20.04
CA LYS A 195 3.00 -5.05 -20.66
C LYS A 195 2.57 -6.29 -19.87
N HIS A 196 2.18 -6.11 -18.62
CA HIS A 196 1.75 -7.15 -17.69
C HIS A 196 0.43 -6.76 -17.02
N PRO A 197 -0.64 -6.51 -17.81
CA PRO A 197 -1.88 -5.98 -17.26
C PRO A 197 -2.55 -6.97 -16.32
N GLY A 198 -3.07 -6.44 -15.21
CA GLY A 198 -3.86 -7.19 -14.26
C GLY A 198 -5.31 -7.39 -14.68
N ILE A 199 -6.17 -7.67 -13.73
CA ILE A 199 -7.61 -7.96 -13.92
C ILE A 199 -8.34 -6.83 -14.68
N LEU A 200 -7.98 -5.57 -14.41
CA LEU A 200 -8.63 -4.41 -15.05
C LEU A 200 -8.17 -4.15 -16.48
N GLY A 201 -7.12 -4.84 -16.96
CA GLY A 201 -6.59 -4.67 -18.30
C GLY A 201 -5.68 -3.44 -18.46
N ALA A 202 -5.01 -3.37 -19.63
CA ALA A 202 -4.02 -2.32 -19.90
C ALA A 202 -4.61 -0.90 -19.99
N ASP A 203 -5.86 -0.77 -20.44
CA ASP A 203 -6.56 0.52 -20.59
C ASP A 203 -6.91 1.16 -19.23
N ALA A 204 -6.92 0.37 -18.17
CA ALA A 204 -7.15 0.84 -16.81
C ALA A 204 -5.89 1.44 -16.14
N ILE A 205 -4.72 1.26 -16.74
CA ILE A 205 -3.45 1.73 -16.16
C ILE A 205 -3.25 3.20 -16.55
N PRO A 206 -3.02 4.10 -15.57
CA PRO A 206 -2.88 5.55 -15.79
C PRO A 206 -1.89 5.95 -16.87
#